data_92f6f06b0c07301f695f5834bd3f3fba
#
_entry.id   92f6f06b0c07301f695f5834bd3f3fba
#
_cell.length_a   1.000
_cell.length_b   1.000
_cell.length_c   1.000
_cell.angle_alpha   90.00
_cell.angle_beta   90.00
_cell.angle_gamma   90.00
#
_symmetry.space_group_name_H-M   'P 1'
#
loop_
_entity.id
_entity.type
_entity.pdbx_description
1 polymer ?
#
loop_
_entity_poly.entity_id
_entity_poly.type
_entity_poly.pdbx_seq_one_letter_code
_entity_poly.pdbx_strand_id
1 'polypeptide(L)'
;MQKYLSDAMGTYESQAHYFSKPYFERELGNYQQTDYVPDLLTADIRYLAETSRLRQTVIDLAVQAFRNDYSRLPASLAELTSNGYLVKEPVDPFSGKGFTYQPNSDDYELYGSGPDLNSSADSGVEYSPVNGSVSPGVIRLR
;
A
#
# COMPACT_ATOMS: atom_id res chain seq x y z
N MET A 1 -26.11 4.07 -31.69
CA MET A 1 -25.07 5.03 -31.29
C MET A 1 -25.39 5.68 -29.91
N GLN A 2 -26.57 6.24 -29.67
CA GLN A 2 -26.91 6.84 -28.36
C GLN A 2 -26.85 5.87 -27.17
N LYS A 3 -27.28 4.62 -27.34
CA LYS A 3 -27.22 3.61 -26.27
C LYS A 3 -25.77 3.31 -25.85
N TYR A 4 -24.85 3.16 -26.81
CA TYR A 4 -23.42 2.93 -26.49
C TYR A 4 -22.79 4.08 -25.73
N LEU A 5 -23.13 5.33 -26.07
CA LEU A 5 -22.63 6.50 -25.35
C LEU A 5 -23.18 6.55 -23.91
N SER A 6 -24.47 6.23 -23.73
CA SER A 6 -25.10 6.19 -22.40
C SER A 6 -24.48 5.09 -21.53
N ASP A 7 -24.28 3.89 -22.07
CA ASP A 7 -23.69 2.76 -21.35
C ASP A 7 -22.22 3.05 -20.97
N ALA A 8 -21.46 3.65 -21.88
CA ALA A 8 -20.07 4.06 -21.62
C ALA A 8 -20.00 5.14 -20.53
N MET A 9 -20.86 6.17 -20.58
CA MET A 9 -20.90 7.22 -19.56
C MET A 9 -21.26 6.66 -18.19
N GLY A 10 -22.26 5.79 -18.08
CA GLY A 10 -22.63 5.14 -16.83
C GLY A 10 -21.50 4.30 -16.25
N THR A 11 -20.71 3.64 -17.11
CA THR A 11 -19.53 2.89 -16.69
C THR A 11 -18.44 3.81 -16.12
N TYR A 12 -18.14 4.92 -16.81
CA TYR A 12 -17.15 5.89 -16.32
C TYR A 12 -17.55 6.51 -14.97
N GLU A 13 -18.82 6.89 -14.81
CA GLU A 13 -19.32 7.43 -13.54
C GLU A 13 -19.21 6.42 -12.40
N SER A 14 -19.57 5.16 -12.65
CA SER A 14 -19.45 4.07 -11.69
C SER A 14 -17.99 3.83 -11.27
N GLN A 15 -17.07 3.84 -12.23
CA GLN A 15 -15.65 3.68 -11.94
C GLN A 15 -15.06 4.88 -11.21
N ALA A 16 -15.41 6.10 -11.62
CA ALA A 16 -14.99 7.30 -10.92
C ALA A 16 -15.44 7.28 -9.45
N HIS A 17 -16.66 6.84 -9.19
CA HIS A 17 -17.16 6.65 -7.83
C HIS A 17 -16.39 5.58 -7.07
N TYR A 18 -16.10 4.43 -7.70
CA TYR A 18 -15.31 3.34 -7.09
C TYR A 18 -13.92 3.84 -6.67
N PHE A 19 -13.19 4.52 -7.56
CA PHE A 19 -11.84 5.00 -7.28
C PHE A 19 -11.78 6.26 -6.40
N SER A 20 -12.90 6.96 -6.20
CA SER A 20 -12.96 8.08 -5.25
C SER A 20 -12.84 7.65 -3.79
N LYS A 21 -13.12 6.38 -3.49
CA LYS A 21 -13.00 5.83 -2.14
C LYS A 21 -11.59 5.36 -1.84
N PRO A 22 -11.12 5.47 -0.59
CA PRO A 22 -9.90 4.78 -0.14
C PRO A 22 -9.98 3.28 -0.45
N TYR A 23 -8.85 2.64 -0.72
CA TYR A 23 -8.83 1.22 -1.14
C TYR A 23 -9.54 0.30 -0.13
N PHE A 24 -9.29 0.48 1.16
CA PHE A 24 -9.89 -0.33 2.23
C PHE A 24 -11.41 -0.13 2.45
N GLU A 25 -11.99 0.88 1.81
CA GLU A 25 -13.44 1.13 1.81
C GLU A 25 -14.14 0.63 0.55
N ARG A 26 -13.38 0.06 -0.41
CA ARG A 26 -13.92 -0.43 -1.67
C ARG A 26 -14.43 -1.85 -1.52
N GLU A 27 -15.56 -2.13 -2.13
CA GLU A 27 -16.07 -3.49 -2.28
C GLU A 27 -15.37 -4.16 -3.47
N LEU A 28 -14.26 -4.87 -3.21
CA LEU A 28 -13.35 -5.40 -4.23
C LEU A 28 -14.02 -6.32 -5.26
N GLY A 29 -15.17 -6.95 -4.90
CA GLY A 29 -15.97 -7.77 -5.83
C GLY A 29 -16.84 -6.97 -6.80
N ASN A 30 -17.01 -5.67 -6.60
CA ASN A 30 -17.92 -4.84 -7.39
C ASN A 30 -17.24 -4.07 -8.54
N TYR A 31 -15.93 -4.29 -8.74
CA TYR A 31 -15.27 -3.72 -9.91
C TYR A 31 -15.65 -4.48 -11.18
N GLN A 32 -16.29 -3.80 -12.11
CA GLN A 32 -16.63 -4.35 -13.41
C GLN A 32 -15.68 -3.76 -14.47
N GLN A 33 -14.79 -4.60 -14.97
CA GLN A 33 -13.99 -4.25 -16.15
C GLN A 33 -14.87 -4.42 -17.40
N THR A 34 -14.79 -3.46 -18.29
CA THR A 34 -15.47 -3.49 -19.59
C THR A 34 -14.46 -3.27 -20.70
N ASP A 35 -14.78 -3.74 -21.92
CA ASP A 35 -13.90 -3.63 -23.09
C ASP A 35 -13.63 -2.16 -23.50
N TYR A 36 -14.38 -1.22 -22.95
CA TYR A 36 -14.30 0.21 -23.29
C TYR A 36 -13.42 1.03 -22.34
N VAL A 37 -13.00 0.43 -21.24
CA VAL A 37 -12.25 1.16 -20.20
C VAL A 37 -10.95 0.43 -19.91
N PRO A 38 -9.81 1.13 -19.85
CA PRO A 38 -8.55 0.55 -19.45
C PRO A 38 -8.65 -0.16 -18.09
N ASP A 39 -7.80 -1.13 -17.84
CA ASP A 39 -7.68 -1.80 -16.54
C ASP A 39 -7.12 -0.83 -15.48
N LEU A 40 -8.02 0.04 -15.00
CA LEU A 40 -7.69 1.04 -13.98
C LEU A 40 -7.41 0.38 -12.63
N LEU A 41 -8.01 -0.78 -12.35
CA LEU A 41 -7.79 -1.48 -11.09
C LEU A 41 -6.35 -1.94 -10.95
N THR A 42 -5.79 -2.56 -11.99
CA THR A 42 -4.37 -2.97 -11.99
C THR A 42 -3.44 -1.76 -11.86
N ALA A 43 -3.74 -0.67 -12.55
CA ALA A 43 -2.93 0.56 -12.46
C ALA A 43 -2.98 1.16 -11.05
N ASP A 44 -4.16 1.20 -10.42
CA ASP A 44 -4.35 1.69 -9.06
C ASP A 44 -3.64 0.81 -8.02
N ILE A 45 -3.76 -0.51 -8.12
CA ILE A 45 -3.03 -1.44 -7.24
C ILE A 45 -1.51 -1.23 -7.34
N ARG A 46 -0.98 -1.05 -8.53
CA ARG A 46 0.45 -0.75 -8.73
C ARG A 46 0.85 0.57 -8.07
N TYR A 47 0.06 1.62 -8.28
CA TYR A 47 0.29 2.92 -7.66
C TYR A 47 0.29 2.83 -6.12
N LEU A 48 -0.66 2.10 -5.54
CA LEU A 48 -0.75 1.89 -4.09
C LEU A 48 0.43 1.04 -3.58
N ALA A 49 0.86 0.02 -4.32
CA ALA A 49 2.01 -0.80 -3.96
C ALA A 49 3.31 0.03 -3.92
N GLU A 50 3.56 0.86 -4.92
CA GLU A 50 4.72 1.75 -4.94
C GLU A 50 4.62 2.83 -3.86
N THR A 51 3.44 3.35 -3.59
CA THR A 51 3.20 4.28 -2.48
C THR A 51 3.51 3.63 -1.13
N SER A 52 3.10 2.38 -0.94
CA SER A 52 3.42 1.60 0.27
C SER A 52 4.93 1.43 0.44
N ARG A 53 5.64 1.06 -0.63
CA ARG A 53 7.11 0.92 -0.61
C ARG A 53 7.83 2.21 -0.27
N LEU A 54 7.41 3.33 -0.89
CA LEU A 54 8.00 4.64 -0.59
C LEU A 54 7.81 5.02 0.89
N ARG A 55 6.64 4.77 1.45
CA ARG A 55 6.36 5.02 2.87
C ARG A 55 7.18 4.11 3.78
N GLN A 56 7.35 2.84 3.43
CA GLN A 56 8.24 1.92 4.14
C GLN A 56 9.70 2.36 4.08
N THR A 57 10.16 2.86 2.92
CA THR A 57 11.52 3.43 2.79
C THR A 57 11.73 4.62 3.71
N VAL A 58 10.74 5.50 3.84
CA VAL A 58 10.81 6.64 4.79
C VAL A 58 10.93 6.15 6.23
N ILE A 59 10.16 5.11 6.60
CA ILE A 59 10.26 4.50 7.94
C ILE A 59 11.64 3.85 8.13
N ASP A 60 12.13 3.10 7.15
CA ASP A 60 13.44 2.45 7.19
C ASP A 60 14.56 3.46 7.42
N LEU A 61 14.58 4.55 6.66
CA LEU A 61 15.57 5.63 6.84
C LEU A 61 15.50 6.24 8.24
N ALA A 62 14.30 6.44 8.79
CA ALA A 62 14.12 6.96 10.13
C ALA A 62 14.61 5.96 11.20
N VAL A 63 14.38 4.65 11.01
CA VAL A 63 14.91 3.59 11.88
C VAL A 63 16.43 3.57 11.86
N GLN A 64 17.04 3.66 10.67
CA GLN A 64 18.49 3.69 10.53
C GLN A 64 19.12 4.94 11.19
N ALA A 65 18.51 6.11 11.01
CA ALA A 65 18.95 7.33 11.65
C ALA A 65 18.87 7.22 13.19
N PHE A 66 17.75 6.72 13.72
CA PHE A 66 17.59 6.46 15.14
C PHE A 66 18.64 5.48 15.68
N ARG A 67 18.88 4.38 14.95
CA ARG A 67 19.88 3.37 15.32
C ARG A 67 21.28 3.97 15.37
N ASN A 68 21.62 4.86 14.44
CA ASN A 68 22.93 5.53 14.44
C ASN A 68 23.11 6.43 15.68
N ASP A 69 22.07 7.13 16.11
CA ASP A 69 22.15 8.05 17.24
C ASP A 69 22.08 7.35 18.59
N TYR A 70 21.28 6.27 18.71
CA TYR A 70 21.03 5.61 19.98
C TYR A 70 21.71 4.24 20.13
N SER A 71 22.38 3.73 19.08
CA SER A 71 23.02 2.40 19.05
C SER A 71 22.06 1.25 19.37
N ARG A 72 20.76 1.44 19.12
CA ARG A 72 19.70 0.43 19.28
C ARG A 72 18.58 0.69 18.28
N LEU A 73 17.74 -0.31 18.07
CA LEU A 73 16.49 -0.14 17.32
C LEU A 73 15.42 0.62 18.16
N PRO A 74 14.53 1.38 17.52
CA PRO A 74 13.36 1.93 18.20
C PRO A 74 12.44 0.78 18.66
N ALA A 75 11.80 0.93 19.80
CA ALA A 75 10.87 -0.06 20.31
C ALA A 75 9.54 -0.07 19.54
N SER A 76 9.19 1.06 18.88
CA SER A 76 7.99 1.21 18.07
C SER A 76 8.14 2.37 17.08
N LEU A 77 7.27 2.44 16.06
CA LEU A 77 7.24 3.59 15.13
C LEU A 77 6.85 4.89 15.83
N ALA A 78 6.06 4.82 16.89
CA ALA A 78 5.71 5.98 17.73
C ALA A 78 6.94 6.61 18.39
N GLU A 79 7.95 5.82 18.74
CA GLU A 79 9.21 6.33 19.27
C GLU A 79 9.96 7.21 18.26
N LEU A 80 9.92 6.86 16.97
CA LEU A 80 10.50 7.67 15.90
C LEU A 80 9.81 9.04 15.78
N THR A 81 8.49 9.06 15.91
CA THR A 81 7.71 10.31 15.89
C THR A 81 8.01 11.17 17.12
N SER A 82 8.05 10.56 18.31
CA SER A 82 8.33 11.27 19.56
C SER A 82 9.73 11.88 19.61
N ASN A 83 10.69 11.27 18.94
CA ASN A 83 12.08 11.77 18.88
C ASN A 83 12.38 12.61 17.62
N GLY A 84 11.36 12.91 16.80
CA GLY A 84 11.47 13.83 15.68
C GLY A 84 12.09 13.24 14.41
N TYR A 85 12.27 11.91 14.31
CA TYR A 85 12.73 11.22 13.10
C TYR A 85 11.63 11.10 12.05
N LEU A 86 10.37 11.11 12.49
CA LEU A 86 9.19 11.18 11.63
C LEU A 86 8.30 12.33 12.08
N VAL A 87 7.78 13.11 11.15
CA VAL A 87 6.79 14.17 11.45
C VAL A 87 5.46 13.55 11.91
N LYS A 88 5.09 12.45 11.28
CA LYS A 88 3.94 11.62 11.64
C LYS A 88 4.20 10.18 11.20
N GLU A 89 3.56 9.24 11.85
CA GLU A 89 3.60 7.84 11.45
C GLU A 89 2.91 7.67 10.07
N PRO A 90 3.62 7.14 9.06
CA PRO A 90 3.01 6.86 7.77
C PRO A 90 1.96 5.74 7.88
N VAL A 91 0.89 5.87 7.12
CA VAL A 91 -0.17 4.85 7.04
C VAL A 91 -0.03 4.02 5.77
N ASP A 92 -0.35 2.74 5.85
CA ASP A 92 -0.41 1.86 4.70
C ASP A 92 -1.59 2.24 3.80
N PRO A 93 -1.37 2.48 2.50
CA PRO A 93 -2.42 2.95 1.59
C PRO A 93 -3.49 1.90 1.29
N PHE A 94 -3.21 0.61 1.47
CA PHE A 94 -4.19 -0.45 1.27
C PHE A 94 -5.16 -0.55 2.45
N SER A 95 -4.62 -0.65 3.66
CA SER A 95 -5.43 -0.85 4.87
C SER A 95 -5.88 0.44 5.56
N GLY A 96 -5.25 1.58 5.26
CA GLY A 96 -5.45 2.83 5.99
C GLY A 96 -4.94 2.82 7.44
N LYS A 97 -4.25 1.76 7.85
CA LYS A 97 -3.67 1.59 9.19
C LYS A 97 -2.16 1.85 9.18
N GLY A 98 -1.54 1.88 10.36
CA GLY A 98 -0.09 1.92 10.49
C GLY A 98 0.57 0.66 9.89
N PHE A 99 1.85 0.79 9.51
CA PHE A 99 2.67 -0.36 9.13
C PHE A 99 2.98 -1.24 10.32
N THR A 100 3.12 -2.55 10.09
CA THR A 100 3.61 -3.46 11.11
C THR A 100 5.13 -3.34 11.21
N TYR A 101 5.61 -3.09 12.42
CA TYR A 101 7.03 -3.00 12.75
C TYR A 101 7.31 -3.94 13.91
N GLN A 102 8.25 -4.86 13.72
CA GLN A 102 8.63 -5.86 14.72
C GLN A 102 10.16 -5.85 14.86
N PRO A 103 10.70 -5.16 15.89
CA PRO A 103 12.12 -5.17 16.15
C PRO A 103 12.56 -6.51 16.75
N ASN A 104 13.70 -7.02 16.27
CA ASN A 104 14.46 -8.12 16.83
C ASN A 104 15.73 -7.55 17.48
N SER A 105 16.65 -8.40 17.96
CA SER A 105 17.88 -7.95 18.63
C SER A 105 18.72 -7.00 17.76
N ASP A 106 18.92 -7.33 16.49
CA ASP A 106 19.79 -6.59 15.55
C ASP A 106 19.13 -6.21 14.25
N ASP A 107 17.89 -6.65 14.02
CA ASP A 107 17.16 -6.46 12.80
C ASP A 107 15.68 -6.19 13.10
N TYR A 108 14.87 -5.90 12.08
CA TYR A 108 13.43 -5.67 12.23
C TYR A 108 12.68 -6.09 10.98
N GLU A 109 11.43 -6.46 11.18
CA GLU A 109 10.49 -6.65 10.10
C GLU A 109 9.61 -5.40 9.96
N LEU A 110 9.44 -4.94 8.72
CA LEU A 110 8.59 -3.82 8.37
C LEU A 110 7.73 -4.20 7.15
N TYR A 111 6.42 -4.19 7.32
CA TYR A 111 5.51 -4.54 6.24
C TYR A 111 4.14 -3.87 6.36
N GLY A 112 3.46 -3.73 5.23
CA GLY A 112 2.08 -3.27 5.10
C GLY A 112 1.18 -4.36 4.55
N SER A 113 -0.12 -4.08 4.48
CA SER A 113 -1.06 -4.95 3.79
C SER A 113 -0.84 -4.94 2.28
N GLY A 114 -1.30 -5.98 1.60
CA GLY A 114 -1.38 -6.04 0.16
C GLY A 114 -2.81 -5.80 -0.34
N PRO A 115 -3.05 -6.07 -1.64
CA PRO A 115 -4.35 -5.86 -2.28
C PRO A 115 -5.48 -6.71 -1.68
N ASP A 116 -5.17 -7.82 -1.02
CA ASP A 116 -6.12 -8.70 -0.32
C ASP A 116 -6.43 -8.24 1.12
N LEU A 117 -5.84 -7.10 1.54
CA LEU A 117 -5.92 -6.56 2.90
C LEU A 117 -5.40 -7.53 3.98
N ASN A 118 -4.69 -8.57 3.57
CA ASN A 118 -4.09 -9.54 4.48
C ASN A 118 -2.74 -8.99 4.98
N SER A 119 -2.57 -8.95 6.30
CA SER A 119 -1.33 -8.53 6.95
C SER A 119 -0.53 -9.70 7.55
N SER A 120 -0.83 -10.94 7.15
CA SER A 120 -0.06 -12.08 7.63
C SER A 120 1.33 -12.13 6.97
N ALA A 121 2.35 -12.37 7.79
CA ALA A 121 3.75 -12.35 7.39
C ALA A 121 4.13 -13.42 6.32
N ASP A 122 3.30 -14.44 6.14
CA ASP A 122 3.59 -15.58 5.25
C ASP A 122 3.25 -15.33 3.78
N SER A 123 2.48 -14.29 3.47
CA SER A 123 2.10 -13.96 2.10
C SER A 123 2.92 -12.78 1.58
N GLY A 124 4.13 -13.04 1.09
CA GLY A 124 4.94 -12.00 0.43
C GLY A 124 4.32 -11.56 -0.89
N VAL A 125 4.16 -10.25 -1.11
CA VAL A 125 3.81 -9.71 -2.44
C VAL A 125 5.07 -9.76 -3.31
N GLU A 126 5.05 -10.60 -4.33
CA GLU A 126 6.03 -10.50 -5.40
C GLU A 126 5.57 -9.44 -6.41
N TYR A 127 6.31 -8.37 -6.47
CA TYR A 127 6.23 -7.42 -7.57
C TYR A 127 7.14 -7.91 -8.69
N SER A 128 6.55 -8.20 -9.84
CA SER A 128 7.34 -8.46 -11.05
C SER A 128 7.64 -7.13 -11.77
N PRO A 129 8.90 -6.68 -11.79
CA PRO A 129 9.27 -5.47 -12.53
C PRO A 129 9.15 -5.64 -14.04
N VAL A 130 9.02 -6.88 -14.53
CA VAL A 130 8.94 -7.20 -15.97
C VAL A 130 7.54 -6.90 -16.52
N ASN A 131 6.50 -7.28 -15.81
CA ASN A 131 5.11 -7.11 -16.24
C ASN A 131 4.28 -6.22 -15.30
N GLY A 132 4.88 -5.77 -14.19
CA GLY A 132 4.24 -4.95 -13.17
C GLY A 132 3.09 -5.65 -12.44
N SER A 133 3.04 -6.99 -12.48
CA SER A 133 2.04 -7.73 -11.69
C SER A 133 2.37 -7.66 -10.21
N VAL A 134 1.33 -7.46 -9.40
CA VAL A 134 1.40 -7.49 -7.94
C VAL A 134 0.58 -8.70 -7.50
N SER A 135 1.23 -9.68 -6.90
CA SER A 135 0.51 -10.82 -6.32
C SER A 135 -0.21 -10.40 -5.03
N PRO A 136 -1.29 -11.11 -4.62
CA PRO A 136 -1.86 -10.93 -3.30
C PRO A 136 -0.81 -11.16 -2.21
N GLY A 137 -0.89 -10.41 -1.11
CA GLY A 137 -0.01 -10.60 0.03
C GLY A 137 0.53 -9.31 0.64
N VAL A 138 1.56 -9.44 1.45
CA VAL A 138 2.17 -8.36 2.22
C VAL A 138 3.25 -7.65 1.42
N ILE A 139 3.26 -6.32 1.40
CA ILE A 139 4.32 -5.53 0.78
C ILE A 139 5.43 -5.33 1.80
N ARG A 140 6.62 -5.85 1.50
CA ARG A 140 7.82 -5.70 2.32
C ARG A 140 8.85 -4.83 1.63
N LEU A 141 9.56 -4.05 2.41
CA LEU A 141 10.85 -3.49 2.04
C LEU A 141 11.93 -4.53 2.40
N ARG A 142 12.82 -4.81 1.47
CA ARG A 142 14.05 -5.58 1.75
C ARG A 142 15.19 -4.62 1.93
#